data_8e1b89860d4873069819cd1270ebba8f
#
_entry.id   8e1b89860d4873069819cd1270ebba8f
#
_cell.length_a   1.000
_cell.length_b   1.000
_cell.length_c   1.000
_cell.angle_alpha   90.00
_cell.angle_beta   90.00
_cell.angle_gamma   90.00
#
_symmetry.space_group_name_H-M   'P 1'
#
loop_
_entity.id
_entity.type
_entity.pdbx_description
1 polymer ?
#
loop_
_entity_poly.entity_id
_entity_poly.type
_entity_poly.pdbx_seq_one_letter_code
_entity_poly.pdbx_strand_id
1 'polypeptide(L)'
;MPSNEDGAGERDSLVPSMLDLVRLSRKRLFPPGGVELYRQIALLTEMSPGLEVLDVASGKGVPLEYFVKEFGVTAAGVDIDPAMVEAAEDWSRELGAGQRLQFQSGRSDALPYRDEIFDVAIGEIGLANHCEPADAIRELVRVTKPGGFIVLVQLVWKAPVDAERREVLS
;
A
#
# COMPACT_ATOMS: atom_id res chain seq x y z
N MET A 1 1.48 16.33 52.21
CA MET A 1 1.86 16.85 50.89
C MET A 1 1.55 15.76 49.89
N PRO A 2 0.47 15.83 49.12
CA PRO A 2 0.24 14.85 48.04
C PRO A 2 0.94 15.32 46.79
N SER A 3 1.68 14.42 46.17
CA SER A 3 2.32 14.53 44.88
C SER A 3 1.29 14.56 43.77
N ASN A 4 1.29 15.61 42.99
CA ASN A 4 0.57 15.71 41.72
C ASN A 4 1.19 14.78 40.71
N GLU A 5 0.48 13.74 40.35
CA GLU A 5 0.68 13.00 39.10
C GLU A 5 -0.13 13.70 38.02
N ASP A 6 0.54 14.53 37.24
CA ASP A 6 -0.03 15.14 36.05
C ASP A 6 -0.22 14.07 34.99
N GLY A 7 -1.46 13.69 34.77
CA GLY A 7 -1.88 12.89 33.64
C GLY A 7 -1.57 13.62 32.34
N ALA A 8 -0.63 13.09 31.59
CA ALA A 8 -0.44 13.43 30.19
C ALA A 8 -1.67 12.92 29.42
N GLY A 9 -2.64 13.83 29.25
CA GLY A 9 -3.82 13.56 28.42
C GLY A 9 -3.39 13.29 27.00
N GLU A 10 -3.77 12.11 26.49
CA GLU A 10 -3.87 11.84 25.07
C GLU A 10 -4.66 12.97 24.42
N ARG A 11 -3.98 13.84 23.74
CA ARG A 11 -4.61 14.76 22.78
C ARG A 11 -4.94 13.92 21.56
N ASP A 12 -6.14 13.35 21.58
CA ASP A 12 -6.81 12.83 20.40
C ASP A 12 -6.77 13.93 19.33
N SER A 13 -5.93 13.76 18.30
CA SER A 13 -5.81 14.76 17.27
C SER A 13 -7.09 14.70 16.44
N LEU A 14 -7.93 15.72 16.59
CA LEU A 14 -9.18 15.90 15.85
C LEU A 14 -8.97 16.07 14.32
N VAL A 15 -7.73 16.06 13.86
CA VAL A 15 -7.38 16.19 12.44
C VAL A 15 -7.09 14.79 11.89
N PRO A 16 -7.94 14.28 10.98
CA PRO A 16 -7.69 13.00 10.35
C PRO A 16 -6.34 12.99 9.62
N SER A 17 -5.58 11.93 9.77
CA SER A 17 -4.38 11.71 8.97
C SER A 17 -4.73 11.60 7.48
N MET A 18 -3.74 11.74 6.60
CA MET A 18 -3.94 11.51 5.15
C MET A 18 -4.51 10.11 4.88
N LEU A 19 -4.09 9.10 5.64
CA LEU A 19 -4.59 7.74 5.56
C LEU A 19 -6.05 7.64 5.99
N ASP A 20 -6.46 8.36 7.05
CA ASP A 20 -7.85 8.40 7.49
C ASP A 20 -8.73 9.06 6.42
N LEU A 21 -8.26 10.09 5.75
CA LEU A 21 -8.99 10.72 4.65
C LEU A 21 -9.19 9.75 3.47
N VAL A 22 -8.18 8.93 3.15
CA VAL A 22 -8.30 7.89 2.12
C VAL A 22 -9.28 6.80 2.56
N ARG A 23 -9.24 6.37 3.83
CA ARG A 23 -10.18 5.39 4.41
C ARG A 23 -11.62 5.91 4.38
N LEU A 24 -11.85 7.13 4.83
CA LEU A 24 -13.17 7.75 4.93
C LEU A 24 -13.74 8.16 3.55
N SER A 25 -12.91 8.36 2.57
CA SER A 25 -13.37 8.72 1.22
C SER A 25 -14.18 7.59 0.60
N ARG A 26 -15.38 7.88 0.17
CA ARG A 26 -16.17 6.97 -0.69
C ARG A 26 -15.65 6.91 -2.13
N LYS A 27 -14.76 7.83 -2.51
CA LYS A 27 -14.18 7.89 -3.86
C LYS A 27 -12.98 6.95 -3.96
N ARG A 28 -12.85 6.34 -5.11
CA ARG A 28 -11.67 5.58 -5.50
C ARG A 28 -10.67 6.55 -6.10
N LEU A 29 -9.66 6.87 -5.34
CA LEU A 29 -8.62 7.79 -5.74
C LEU A 29 -7.30 7.01 -5.87
N PHE A 30 -6.52 7.36 -6.88
CA PHE A 30 -5.13 6.94 -6.91
C PHE A 30 -4.39 7.52 -5.70
N PRO A 31 -3.43 6.77 -5.13
CA PRO A 31 -2.49 7.33 -4.17
C PRO A 31 -1.74 8.54 -4.72
N PRO A 32 -1.00 9.29 -3.88
CA PRO A 32 -0.15 10.38 -4.34
C PRO A 32 0.74 10.00 -5.53
N GLY A 33 0.81 10.86 -6.53
CA GLY A 33 1.45 10.57 -7.81
C GLY A 33 0.45 10.26 -8.93
N GLY A 34 -0.76 9.84 -8.57
CA GLY A 34 -1.86 9.62 -9.51
C GLY A 34 -1.55 8.57 -10.58
N VAL A 35 -2.43 8.45 -11.57
CA VAL A 35 -2.33 7.45 -12.64
C VAL A 35 -1.00 7.49 -13.39
N GLU A 36 -0.39 8.66 -13.53
CA GLU A 36 0.88 8.80 -14.26
C GLU A 36 2.04 8.07 -13.58
N LEU A 37 2.12 8.11 -12.23
CA LEU A 37 3.11 7.35 -11.48
C LEU A 37 2.98 5.85 -11.77
N TYR A 38 1.76 5.32 -11.69
CA TYR A 38 1.52 3.90 -11.89
C TYR A 38 1.72 3.48 -13.35
N ARG A 39 1.42 4.36 -14.29
CA ARG A 39 1.77 4.14 -15.70
C ARG A 39 3.28 4.02 -15.89
N GLN A 40 4.07 4.87 -15.25
CA GLN A 40 5.54 4.80 -15.31
C GLN A 40 6.06 3.53 -14.63
N ILE A 41 5.52 3.14 -13.47
CA ILE A 41 5.86 1.87 -12.81
C ILE A 41 5.64 0.71 -13.77
N ALA A 42 4.47 0.63 -14.40
CA ALA A 42 4.15 -0.46 -15.32
C ALA A 42 5.11 -0.52 -16.52
N LEU A 43 5.50 0.62 -17.08
CA LEU A 43 6.44 0.69 -18.19
C LEU A 43 7.86 0.30 -17.77
N LEU A 44 8.34 0.75 -16.60
CA LEU A 44 9.67 0.44 -16.09
C LEU A 44 9.84 -1.02 -15.67
N THR A 45 8.76 -1.65 -15.24
CA THR A 45 8.73 -3.06 -14.86
C THR A 45 8.24 -3.98 -15.98
N GLU A 46 8.07 -3.44 -17.19
CA GLU A 46 7.67 -4.16 -18.40
C GLU A 46 6.38 -4.97 -18.24
N MET A 47 5.40 -4.43 -17.47
CA MET A 47 4.14 -5.12 -17.21
C MET A 47 3.44 -5.52 -18.51
N SER A 48 3.05 -6.79 -18.58
CA SER A 48 2.41 -7.38 -19.75
C SER A 48 1.55 -8.58 -19.34
N PRO A 49 0.63 -9.05 -20.19
CA PRO A 49 -0.20 -10.19 -19.89
C PRO A 49 0.61 -11.44 -19.48
N GLY A 50 0.19 -12.08 -18.39
CA GLY A 50 0.83 -13.28 -17.84
C GLY A 50 1.81 -13.00 -16.70
N LEU A 51 2.13 -11.74 -16.40
CA LEU A 51 2.90 -11.40 -15.20
C LEU A 51 2.00 -11.36 -13.95
N GLU A 52 2.60 -11.76 -12.82
CA GLU A 52 2.00 -11.73 -11.48
C GLU A 52 2.52 -10.49 -10.72
N VAL A 53 1.59 -9.63 -10.28
CA VAL A 53 1.91 -8.38 -9.60
C VAL A 53 1.36 -8.40 -8.18
N LEU A 54 2.18 -8.06 -7.19
CA LEU A 54 1.79 -7.87 -5.80
C LEU A 54 1.82 -6.39 -5.44
N ASP A 55 0.85 -5.95 -4.66
CA ASP A 55 0.84 -4.63 -4.01
C ASP A 55 0.62 -4.80 -2.50
N VAL A 56 1.55 -4.31 -1.69
CA VAL A 56 1.55 -4.40 -0.23
C VAL A 56 1.24 -3.03 0.37
N ALA A 57 0.32 -2.99 1.31
CA ALA A 57 -0.42 -1.82 1.78
C ALA A 57 -1.31 -1.24 0.66
N SER A 58 -2.00 -2.14 -0.05
CA SER A 58 -2.72 -1.86 -1.29
C SER A 58 -3.97 -0.99 -1.12
N GLY A 59 -4.43 -0.76 0.12
CA GLY A 59 -5.64 -0.02 0.39
C GLY A 59 -6.84 -0.56 -0.41
N LYS A 60 -7.53 0.31 -1.13
CA LYS A 60 -8.69 -0.05 -1.98
C LYS A 60 -8.33 -0.61 -3.35
N GLY A 61 -7.05 -0.91 -3.60
CA GLY A 61 -6.59 -1.62 -4.78
C GLY A 61 -6.67 -0.85 -6.11
N VAL A 62 -6.78 0.47 -6.09
CA VAL A 62 -6.93 1.28 -7.32
C VAL A 62 -5.77 1.10 -8.30
N PRO A 63 -4.49 1.06 -7.87
CA PRO A 63 -3.37 0.79 -8.78
C PRO A 63 -3.45 -0.60 -9.42
N LEU A 64 -3.79 -1.62 -8.64
CA LEU A 64 -3.88 -2.99 -9.15
C LEU A 64 -4.98 -3.16 -10.19
N GLU A 65 -6.14 -2.55 -9.97
CA GLU A 65 -7.20 -2.52 -10.98
C GLU A 65 -6.71 -1.90 -12.28
N TYR A 66 -6.01 -0.77 -12.20
CA TYR A 66 -5.42 -0.12 -13.36
C TYR A 66 -4.45 -1.06 -14.10
N PHE A 67 -3.56 -1.75 -13.38
CA PHE A 67 -2.61 -2.67 -13.99
C PHE A 67 -3.31 -3.86 -14.67
N VAL A 68 -4.30 -4.46 -14.02
CA VAL A 68 -5.08 -5.56 -14.60
C VAL A 68 -5.80 -5.11 -15.87
N LYS A 69 -6.41 -3.94 -15.85
CA LYS A 69 -7.20 -3.41 -16.96
C LYS A 69 -6.34 -2.99 -18.15
N GLU A 70 -5.28 -2.22 -17.89
CA GLU A 70 -4.50 -1.60 -18.95
C GLU A 70 -3.36 -2.50 -19.47
N PHE A 71 -2.80 -3.36 -18.60
CA PHE A 71 -1.64 -4.20 -18.94
C PHE A 71 -1.95 -5.70 -18.94
N GLY A 72 -3.14 -6.11 -18.50
CA GLY A 72 -3.58 -7.50 -18.57
C GLY A 72 -2.88 -8.45 -17.60
N VAL A 73 -2.22 -7.93 -16.58
CA VAL A 73 -1.54 -8.73 -15.55
C VAL A 73 -2.54 -9.46 -14.65
N THR A 74 -2.07 -10.46 -13.91
CA THR A 74 -2.75 -10.99 -12.72
C THR A 74 -2.20 -10.26 -11.50
N ALA A 75 -3.05 -9.88 -10.56
CA ALA A 75 -2.64 -9.03 -9.46
C ALA A 75 -3.20 -9.49 -8.12
N ALA A 76 -2.43 -9.30 -7.07
CA ALA A 76 -2.82 -9.54 -5.69
C ALA A 76 -2.52 -8.31 -4.82
N GLY A 77 -3.45 -7.95 -3.94
CA GLY A 77 -3.29 -6.90 -2.96
C GLY A 77 -3.29 -7.45 -1.54
N VAL A 78 -2.41 -6.91 -0.71
CA VAL A 78 -2.38 -7.18 0.73
C VAL A 78 -2.51 -5.88 1.49
N ASP A 79 -3.42 -5.85 2.45
CA ASP A 79 -3.55 -4.75 3.39
C ASP A 79 -3.77 -5.29 4.81
N ILE A 80 -3.28 -4.58 5.81
CA ILE A 80 -3.46 -4.95 7.21
C ILE A 80 -4.89 -4.61 7.69
N ASP A 81 -5.55 -3.66 7.03
CA ASP A 81 -6.90 -3.22 7.37
C ASP A 81 -7.96 -4.05 6.63
N PRO A 82 -8.72 -4.91 7.35
CA PRO A 82 -9.76 -5.73 6.72
C PRO A 82 -10.83 -4.92 5.98
N ALA A 83 -11.11 -3.69 6.42
CA ALA A 83 -12.11 -2.84 5.75
C ALA A 83 -11.62 -2.35 4.38
N MET A 84 -10.30 -2.16 4.22
CA MET A 84 -9.71 -1.86 2.91
C MET A 84 -9.79 -3.06 1.98
N VAL A 85 -9.48 -4.24 2.48
CA VAL A 85 -9.57 -5.51 1.74
C VAL A 85 -11.00 -5.76 1.27
N GLU A 86 -11.98 -5.67 2.17
CA GLU A 86 -13.40 -5.83 1.83
C GLU A 86 -13.84 -4.85 0.72
N ALA A 87 -13.49 -3.58 0.87
CA ALA A 87 -13.80 -2.56 -0.14
C ALA A 87 -13.14 -2.87 -1.49
N ALA A 88 -11.90 -3.36 -1.49
CA ALA A 88 -11.18 -3.71 -2.71
C ALA A 88 -11.78 -4.95 -3.39
N GLU A 89 -12.17 -5.98 -2.62
CA GLU A 89 -12.84 -7.17 -3.14
C GLU A 89 -14.22 -6.87 -3.73
N ASP A 90 -15.01 -6.03 -3.07
CA ASP A 90 -16.31 -5.59 -3.57
C ASP A 90 -16.17 -4.94 -4.94
N TRP A 91 -15.22 -4.04 -5.08
CA TRP A 91 -14.93 -3.38 -6.36
C TRP A 91 -14.42 -4.34 -7.43
N SER A 92 -13.53 -5.28 -7.07
CA SER A 92 -13.04 -6.28 -8.02
C SER A 92 -14.19 -7.14 -8.58
N ARG A 93 -15.16 -7.47 -7.74
CA ARG A 93 -16.38 -8.19 -8.16
C ARG A 93 -17.27 -7.37 -9.08
N GLU A 94 -17.49 -6.08 -8.76
CA GLU A 94 -18.29 -5.17 -9.61
C GLU A 94 -17.70 -4.99 -11.00
N LEU A 95 -16.37 -5.00 -11.10
CA LEU A 95 -15.65 -4.90 -12.37
C LEU A 95 -15.56 -6.20 -13.16
N GLY A 96 -15.98 -7.32 -12.56
CA GLY A 96 -15.80 -8.64 -13.15
C GLY A 96 -14.32 -9.08 -13.24
N ALA A 97 -13.44 -8.46 -12.45
CA ALA A 97 -12.00 -8.71 -12.48
C ALA A 97 -11.55 -9.82 -11.50
N GLY A 98 -12.44 -10.41 -10.74
CA GLY A 98 -12.14 -11.32 -9.62
C GLY A 98 -11.34 -12.58 -9.98
N GLN A 99 -11.21 -12.94 -11.26
CA GLN A 99 -10.32 -14.02 -11.69
C GLN A 99 -8.85 -13.59 -11.80
N ARG A 100 -8.58 -12.30 -11.95
CA ARG A 100 -7.23 -11.74 -12.14
C ARG A 100 -6.83 -10.74 -11.07
N LEU A 101 -7.71 -10.41 -10.15
CA LEU A 101 -7.47 -9.43 -9.10
C LEU A 101 -8.06 -9.94 -7.79
N GLN A 102 -7.20 -10.22 -6.83
CA GLN A 102 -7.56 -10.77 -5.53
C GLN A 102 -6.96 -9.92 -4.41
N PHE A 103 -7.66 -9.86 -3.27
CA PHE A 103 -7.18 -9.15 -2.10
C PHE A 103 -7.27 -10.05 -0.87
N GLN A 104 -6.36 -9.84 0.08
CA GLN A 104 -6.41 -10.52 1.37
C GLN A 104 -5.78 -9.70 2.47
N SER A 105 -6.26 -9.92 3.69
CA SER A 105 -5.66 -9.30 4.87
C SER A 105 -4.32 -9.94 5.19
N GLY A 106 -3.33 -9.11 5.52
CA GLY A 106 -2.00 -9.59 5.87
C GLY A 106 -1.09 -8.47 6.34
N ARG A 107 0.00 -8.87 7.01
CA ARG A 107 1.05 -7.95 7.45
C ARG A 107 2.15 -7.90 6.40
N SER A 108 2.76 -6.73 6.24
CA SER A 108 3.88 -6.53 5.32
C SER A 108 5.16 -7.28 5.72
N ASP A 109 5.33 -7.56 7.00
CA ASP A 109 6.46 -8.32 7.56
C ASP A 109 6.20 -9.85 7.65
N ALA A 110 5.05 -10.32 7.16
CA ALA A 110 4.67 -11.73 7.13
C ALA A 110 3.64 -11.96 6.02
N LEU A 111 4.07 -11.83 4.77
CA LEU A 111 3.19 -11.94 3.61
C LEU A 111 2.66 -13.37 3.43
N PRO A 112 1.35 -13.54 3.17
CA PRO A 112 0.71 -14.86 3.10
C PRO A 112 0.96 -15.58 1.76
N TYR A 113 2.15 -15.44 1.22
CA TYR A 113 2.57 -16.04 -0.04
C TYR A 113 3.83 -16.87 0.12
N ARG A 114 4.04 -17.84 -0.79
CA ARG A 114 5.29 -18.59 -0.91
C ARG A 114 6.38 -17.70 -1.52
N ASP A 115 7.60 -18.21 -1.48
CA ASP A 115 8.74 -17.55 -2.12
C ASP A 115 8.57 -17.53 -3.65
N GLU A 116 9.09 -16.49 -4.29
CA GLU A 116 9.31 -16.39 -5.73
C GLU A 116 8.03 -16.55 -6.58
N ILE A 117 6.92 -15.92 -6.17
CA ILE A 117 5.64 -15.97 -6.90
C ILE A 117 5.49 -14.80 -7.88
N PHE A 118 5.87 -13.59 -7.47
CA PHE A 118 5.55 -12.38 -8.19
C PHE A 118 6.68 -11.92 -9.11
N ASP A 119 6.31 -11.48 -10.30
CA ASP A 119 7.23 -10.82 -11.23
C ASP A 119 7.53 -9.38 -10.80
N VAL A 120 6.53 -8.72 -10.19
CA VAL A 120 6.63 -7.37 -9.65
C VAL A 120 6.01 -7.33 -8.27
N ALA A 121 6.73 -6.86 -7.26
CA ALA A 121 6.20 -6.57 -5.93
C ALA A 121 6.33 -5.08 -5.62
N ILE A 122 5.22 -4.45 -5.26
CA ILE A 122 5.12 -3.02 -4.95
C ILE A 122 4.88 -2.87 -3.46
N GLY A 123 5.66 -2.02 -2.80
CA GLY A 123 5.42 -1.58 -1.43
C GLY A 123 4.93 -0.13 -1.44
N GLU A 124 3.68 0.06 -1.07
CA GLU A 124 3.02 1.37 -1.01
C GLU A 124 3.43 2.16 0.24
N ILE A 125 3.02 3.42 0.31
CA ILE A 125 3.38 4.40 1.34
C ILE A 125 3.16 3.87 2.77
N GLY A 126 2.19 2.99 2.97
CA GLY A 126 1.89 2.36 4.27
C GLY A 126 2.72 1.12 4.60
N LEU A 127 3.65 0.70 3.74
CA LEU A 127 4.37 -0.58 3.83
C LEU A 127 4.94 -0.88 5.23
N ALA A 128 5.57 0.10 5.87
CA ALA A 128 6.26 -0.06 7.14
C ALA A 128 5.56 0.62 8.33
N ASN A 129 4.28 0.96 8.23
CA ASN A 129 3.56 1.64 9.32
C ASN A 129 3.38 0.77 10.58
N HIS A 130 3.49 -0.57 10.44
CA HIS A 130 3.20 -1.52 11.51
C HIS A 130 4.32 -2.55 11.72
N CYS A 131 5.51 -2.32 11.17
CA CYS A 131 6.69 -3.19 11.31
C CYS A 131 7.97 -2.42 11.02
N GLU A 132 9.11 -3.05 11.29
CA GLU A 132 10.40 -2.53 10.88
C GLU A 132 10.51 -2.55 9.33
N PRO A 133 10.96 -1.46 8.70
CA PRO A 133 11.08 -1.38 7.24
C PRO A 133 11.90 -2.52 6.63
N ALA A 134 12.97 -2.95 7.32
CA ALA A 134 13.82 -4.03 6.85
C ALA A 134 13.08 -5.38 6.79
N ASP A 135 12.11 -5.62 7.68
CA ASP A 135 11.33 -6.85 7.70
C ASP A 135 10.35 -6.88 6.52
N ALA A 136 9.66 -5.78 6.26
CA ALA A 136 8.79 -5.65 5.10
C ALA A 136 9.55 -5.80 3.78
N ILE A 137 10.73 -5.19 3.66
CA ILE A 137 11.57 -5.33 2.47
C ILE A 137 12.04 -6.77 2.28
N ARG A 138 12.41 -7.50 3.36
CA ARG A 138 12.78 -8.92 3.26
C ARG A 138 11.63 -9.77 2.71
N GLU A 139 10.41 -9.49 3.13
CA GLU A 139 9.23 -10.19 2.62
C GLU A 139 8.98 -9.88 1.13
N LEU A 140 9.08 -8.60 0.71
CA LEU A 140 9.01 -8.25 -0.71
C LEU A 140 10.08 -9.01 -1.52
N VAL A 141 11.32 -9.09 -1.03
CA VAL A 141 12.39 -9.86 -1.70
C VAL A 141 12.04 -11.33 -1.76
N ARG A 142 11.56 -11.91 -0.66
CA ARG A 142 11.22 -13.33 -0.58
C ARG A 142 10.15 -13.76 -1.58
N VAL A 143 9.10 -12.96 -1.74
CA VAL A 143 7.96 -13.30 -2.60
C VAL A 143 8.20 -12.95 -4.07
N THR A 144 9.22 -12.15 -4.38
CA THR A 144 9.56 -11.76 -5.75
C THR A 144 10.46 -12.81 -6.42
N LYS A 145 10.16 -13.16 -7.64
CA LYS A 145 10.97 -14.10 -8.45
C LYS A 145 12.39 -13.56 -8.67
N PRO A 146 13.39 -14.42 -8.81
CA PRO A 146 14.71 -14.00 -9.29
C PRO A 146 14.60 -13.27 -10.63
N GLY A 147 15.18 -12.08 -10.71
CA GLY A 147 15.06 -11.20 -11.88
C GLY A 147 13.77 -10.38 -11.97
N GLY A 148 12.87 -10.53 -11.02
CA GLY A 148 11.68 -9.67 -10.90
C GLY A 148 12.00 -8.29 -10.34
N PHE A 149 10.99 -7.45 -10.25
CA PHE A 149 11.13 -6.06 -9.81
C PHE A 149 10.53 -5.85 -8.41
N ILE A 150 11.22 -5.07 -7.60
CA ILE A 150 10.68 -4.52 -6.36
C ILE A 150 10.57 -3.01 -6.51
N VAL A 151 9.39 -2.48 -6.29
CA VAL A 151 9.08 -1.05 -6.38
C VAL A 151 8.67 -0.55 -5.01
N LEU A 152 9.27 0.55 -4.56
CA LEU A 152 8.88 1.22 -3.31
C LEU A 152 8.33 2.61 -3.63
N VAL A 153 7.09 2.86 -3.24
CA VAL A 153 6.43 4.15 -3.37
C VAL A 153 6.48 4.86 -2.03
N GLN A 154 7.20 5.98 -1.95
CA GLN A 154 7.40 6.69 -0.71
C GLN A 154 7.16 8.20 -0.87
N LEU A 155 6.58 8.82 0.15
CA LEU A 155 6.51 10.28 0.24
C LEU A 155 7.83 10.83 0.79
N VAL A 156 8.37 11.82 0.12
CA VAL A 156 9.58 12.51 0.55
C VAL A 156 9.34 14.01 0.62
N TRP A 157 10.01 14.66 1.55
CA TRP A 157 9.96 16.11 1.65
C TRP A 157 10.69 16.75 0.47
N LYS A 158 10.03 17.65 -0.23
CA LYS A 158 10.63 18.38 -1.35
C LYS A 158 11.69 19.39 -0.89
N ALA A 159 11.61 19.84 0.35
CA ALA A 159 12.54 20.78 0.98
C ALA A 159 12.71 20.44 2.47
N PRO A 160 13.77 20.94 3.14
CA PRO A 160 13.87 20.79 4.58
C PRO A 160 12.64 21.36 5.27
N VAL A 161 12.07 20.59 6.18
CA VAL A 161 10.91 20.97 6.99
C VAL A 161 11.38 21.04 8.43
N ASP A 162 11.01 22.12 9.15
CA ASP A 162 11.31 22.26 10.56
C ASP A 162 10.61 21.16 11.40
N ALA A 163 11.11 20.93 12.61
CA ALA A 163 10.62 19.86 13.47
C ALA A 163 9.12 20.00 13.81
N GLU A 164 8.66 21.25 14.00
CA GLU A 164 7.28 21.55 14.35
C GLU A 164 6.29 21.19 13.23
N ARG A 165 6.69 21.44 11.98
CA ARG A 165 5.88 21.04 10.81
C ARG A 165 5.92 19.55 10.51
N ARG A 166 6.99 18.86 10.88
CA ARG A 166 7.05 17.40 10.75
C ARG A 166 6.07 16.70 11.68
N GLU A 167 5.94 17.20 12.91
CA GLU A 167 5.06 16.64 13.93
C GLU A 167 3.56 16.73 13.56
N VAL A 168 3.17 17.76 12.80
CA VAL A 168 1.79 17.95 12.33
C VAL A 168 1.42 17.02 11.16
N LEU A 169 2.42 16.48 10.44
CA LEU A 169 2.24 15.75 9.19
C LEU A 169 2.65 14.26 9.28
N SER A 170 3.10 13.81 10.44
CA SER A 170 3.39 12.42 10.79
C SER A 170 2.21 11.76 11.48
#